data_5970db39f3b28e3b297177ba418df476
#
_entry.id   5970db39f3b28e3b297177ba418df476
#
_cell.length_a   1.000
_cell.length_b   1.000
_cell.length_c   1.000
_cell.angle_alpha   90.00
_cell.angle_beta   90.00
_cell.angle_gamma   90.00
#
_symmetry.space_group_name_H-M   'P 1'
#
loop_
_entity.id
_entity.type
_entity.pdbx_description
1 polymer ?
#
loop_
_entity_poly.entity_id
_entity_poly.type
_entity_poly.pdbx_seq_one_letter_code
_entity_poly.pdbx_strand_id
1 'polypeptide(L)'
;FPMGVSTPVARRSELLRWAYGKEGRYLIEDDYDSEFRYTSRPIPAMQGLDEGGRVIYVGTFSRTIAPSIRVAYLILPPELLKVYHVKFGHAAATVSRFEQETLRRFLASGAYSRHLRRAGNLYRRRRDALVGALEGGGTGSGADAGLHLLFTLPGREEQDLVARAARARYRVRGLEEYCLREKGLPGT
;
A
#
# COMPACT_ATOMS: atom_id res chain seq x y z
N PHE A 1 -1.65 1.71 6.60
CA PHE A 1 -1.23 0.41 7.10
C PHE A 1 -1.08 0.48 8.60
N PRO A 2 -1.55 -0.48 9.39
CA PRO A 2 -2.07 -1.80 9.02
C PRO A 2 -3.60 -1.89 8.84
N MET A 3 -4.35 -0.82 9.00
CA MET A 3 -5.81 -0.81 9.15
C MET A 3 -6.60 -1.24 7.90
N GLY A 4 -5.97 -1.40 6.72
CA GLY A 4 -6.63 -1.78 5.48
C GLY A 4 -7.59 -0.73 4.93
N VAL A 5 -7.53 0.51 5.41
CA VAL A 5 -8.45 1.59 5.03
C VAL A 5 -7.86 2.45 3.94
N SER A 6 -8.57 2.60 2.83
CA SER A 6 -8.20 3.55 1.78
C SER A 6 -8.63 4.97 2.16
N THR A 7 -7.74 5.95 1.94
CA THR A 7 -8.06 7.36 2.18
C THR A 7 -9.12 7.86 1.21
N PRO A 8 -10.32 8.29 1.67
CA PRO A 8 -11.39 8.79 0.81
C PRO A 8 -10.99 10.05 0.04
N VAL A 9 -11.63 10.31 -1.10
CA VAL A 9 -11.35 11.50 -1.94
C VAL A 9 -11.50 12.81 -1.17
N ALA A 10 -12.53 12.93 -0.33
CA ALA A 10 -12.74 14.12 0.50
C ALA A 10 -11.52 14.38 1.41
N ARG A 11 -11.00 13.35 2.05
CA ARG A 11 -9.82 13.47 2.92
C ARG A 11 -8.55 13.80 2.14
N ARG A 12 -8.40 13.27 0.91
CA ARG A 12 -7.28 13.63 0.01
C ARG A 12 -7.32 15.11 -0.32
N SER A 13 -8.50 15.66 -0.63
CA SER A 13 -8.68 17.08 -0.91
C SER A 13 -8.41 17.98 0.31
N GLU A 14 -8.74 17.53 1.52
CA GLU A 14 -8.39 18.25 2.76
C GLU A 14 -6.88 18.29 2.98
N LEU A 15 -6.19 17.18 2.76
CA LEU A 15 -4.74 17.08 2.89
C LEU A 15 -4.04 17.99 1.86
N LEU A 16 -4.50 18.01 0.61
CA LEU A 16 -3.98 18.91 -0.42
C LEU A 16 -4.18 20.38 -0.04
N ARG A 17 -5.37 20.76 0.42
CA ARG A 17 -5.62 22.14 0.91
C ARG A 17 -4.69 22.50 2.08
N TRP A 18 -4.45 21.59 3.01
CA TRP A 18 -3.51 21.79 4.10
C TRP A 18 -2.08 22.00 3.59
N ALA A 19 -1.64 21.24 2.59
CA ALA A 19 -0.32 21.38 1.99
C ALA A 19 -0.18 22.72 1.26
N TYR A 20 -1.20 23.15 0.54
CA TYR A 20 -1.20 24.45 -0.16
C TYR A 20 -1.27 25.65 0.79
N GLY A 21 -1.79 25.47 2.00
CA GLY A 21 -1.98 26.57 2.97
C GLY A 21 -0.68 27.15 3.54
N LYS A 22 0.48 26.53 3.30
CA LYS A 22 1.77 27.06 3.75
C LYS A 22 2.89 26.55 2.84
N GLU A 23 3.81 27.46 2.50
CA GLU A 23 5.03 27.10 1.79
C GLU A 23 5.87 26.08 2.56
N GLY A 24 6.57 25.21 1.85
CA GLY A 24 7.43 24.17 2.43
C GLY A 24 6.69 22.94 2.98
N ARG A 25 5.35 22.90 2.91
CA ARG A 25 4.62 21.68 3.25
C ARG A 25 4.54 20.76 2.05
N TYR A 26 4.84 19.47 2.29
CA TYR A 26 4.70 18.39 1.32
C TYR A 26 3.94 17.22 1.93
N LEU A 27 3.31 16.45 1.08
CA LEU A 27 2.69 15.17 1.42
C LEU A 27 3.49 14.05 0.78
N ILE A 28 3.71 12.97 1.51
CA ILE A 28 4.29 11.74 0.96
C ILE A 28 3.15 10.75 0.80
N GLU A 29 2.83 10.39 -0.43
CA GLU A 29 1.87 9.34 -0.75
C GLU A 29 2.63 8.04 -0.97
N ASP A 30 2.56 7.15 0.03
CA ASP A 30 3.12 5.79 -0.06
C ASP A 30 2.07 4.85 -0.65
N ASP A 31 2.20 4.55 -1.92
CA ASP A 31 1.28 3.71 -2.69
C ASP A 31 1.96 2.39 -3.07
N TYR A 32 1.71 1.36 -2.29
CA TYR A 32 2.38 0.07 -2.43
C TYR A 32 1.49 -1.06 -2.95
N ASP A 33 0.15 -0.91 -2.96
CA ASP A 33 -0.78 -1.98 -3.35
C ASP A 33 -2.12 -1.49 -3.97
N SER A 34 -2.21 -0.24 -4.39
CA SER A 34 -3.43 0.36 -4.99
C SER A 34 -3.90 -0.29 -6.28
N GLU A 35 -3.03 -1.03 -6.96
CA GLU A 35 -3.38 -1.81 -8.14
C GLU A 35 -4.36 -2.95 -7.83
N PHE A 36 -4.42 -3.42 -6.60
CA PHE A 36 -5.31 -4.50 -6.16
C PHE A 36 -6.57 -3.94 -5.51
N ARG A 37 -7.58 -3.66 -6.35
CA ARG A 37 -8.91 -3.24 -5.92
C ARG A 37 -9.94 -4.26 -6.34
N TYR A 38 -10.88 -4.56 -5.42
CA TYR A 38 -11.80 -5.69 -5.59
C TYR A 38 -13.26 -5.26 -5.74
N THR A 39 -13.70 -4.22 -5.04
CA THR A 39 -15.11 -3.84 -4.94
C THR A 39 -15.40 -2.40 -5.33
N SER A 40 -14.43 -1.49 -5.25
CA SER A 40 -14.62 -0.07 -5.50
C SER A 40 -14.02 0.40 -6.83
N ARG A 41 -14.51 1.53 -7.35
CA ARG A 41 -13.84 2.23 -8.46
C ARG A 41 -12.45 2.68 -8.03
N PRO A 42 -11.48 2.72 -8.96
CA PRO A 42 -10.17 3.28 -8.65
C PRO A 42 -10.29 4.70 -8.10
N ILE A 43 -9.67 4.96 -6.97
CA ILE A 43 -9.52 6.32 -6.44
C ILE A 43 -8.23 6.87 -7.06
N PRO A 44 -8.26 8.03 -7.73
CA PRO A 44 -7.05 8.64 -8.28
C PRO A 44 -5.99 8.82 -7.18
N ALA A 45 -4.72 8.62 -7.51
CA ALA A 45 -3.63 8.97 -6.62
C ALA A 45 -3.72 10.45 -6.24
N MET A 46 -3.30 10.79 -5.03
CA MET A 46 -3.29 12.18 -4.56
C MET A 46 -2.34 13.03 -5.41
N GLN A 47 -1.24 12.42 -5.87
CA GLN A 47 -0.31 13.02 -6.80
C GLN A 47 -0.99 13.41 -8.12
N GLY A 48 -1.91 12.60 -8.64
CA GLY A 48 -2.70 12.92 -9.84
C GLY A 48 -3.76 14.03 -9.66
N LEU A 49 -4.08 14.36 -8.40
CA LEU A 49 -4.98 15.44 -8.02
C LEU A 49 -4.22 16.72 -7.63
N ASP A 50 -2.89 16.66 -7.55
CA ASP A 50 -2.04 17.72 -7.05
C ASP A 50 -1.70 18.73 -8.16
N GLU A 51 -2.41 19.84 -8.19
CA GLU A 51 -2.15 20.95 -9.11
C GLU A 51 -1.01 21.87 -8.61
N GLY A 52 -0.69 21.84 -7.33
CA GLY A 52 0.26 22.74 -6.69
C GLY A 52 1.67 22.17 -6.48
N GLY A 53 1.93 20.95 -6.92
CA GLY A 53 3.25 20.32 -6.79
C GLY A 53 3.68 20.10 -5.33
N ARG A 54 2.80 19.56 -4.50
CA ARG A 54 3.03 19.30 -3.07
C ARG A 54 3.05 17.82 -2.69
N VAL A 55 2.81 16.92 -3.64
CA VAL A 55 2.80 15.48 -3.38
C VAL A 55 4.06 14.81 -3.91
N ILE A 56 4.75 14.13 -3.03
CA ILE A 56 5.84 13.19 -3.34
C ILE A 56 5.19 11.81 -3.40
N TYR A 57 5.14 11.20 -4.57
CA TYR A 57 4.57 9.87 -4.72
C TYR A 57 5.67 8.81 -4.65
N VAL A 58 5.43 7.78 -3.85
CA VAL A 58 6.31 6.62 -3.68
C VAL A 58 5.56 5.37 -4.13
N GLY A 59 6.07 4.70 -5.13
CA GLY A 59 5.51 3.44 -5.61
C GLY A 59 6.54 2.31 -5.60
N THR A 60 6.07 1.06 -5.62
CA THR A 60 6.96 -0.11 -5.59
C THR A 60 6.48 -1.23 -6.49
N PHE A 61 7.42 -1.97 -7.08
CA PHE A 61 7.14 -3.21 -7.79
C PHE A 61 7.16 -4.46 -6.88
N SER A 62 7.57 -4.30 -5.62
CA SER A 62 7.74 -5.43 -4.69
C SER A 62 6.42 -6.14 -4.34
N ARG A 63 5.29 -5.45 -4.39
CA ARG A 63 3.97 -6.02 -4.13
C ARG A 63 3.28 -6.51 -5.39
N THR A 64 3.53 -5.84 -6.50
CA THR A 64 2.85 -6.10 -7.77
C THR A 64 3.54 -7.16 -8.61
N ILE A 65 4.87 -7.30 -8.52
CA ILE A 65 5.63 -8.31 -9.28
C ILE A 65 6.12 -9.41 -8.33
N ALA A 66 7.08 -9.10 -7.47
CA ALA A 66 7.63 -10.05 -6.50
C ALA A 66 8.33 -9.31 -5.35
N PRO A 67 8.24 -9.79 -4.10
CA PRO A 67 8.91 -9.16 -2.96
C PRO A 67 10.45 -9.08 -3.09
N SER A 68 11.04 -9.99 -3.87
CA SER A 68 12.49 -10.08 -4.09
C SER A 68 13.03 -9.02 -5.04
N ILE A 69 12.20 -8.38 -5.86
CA ILE A 69 12.67 -7.40 -6.85
C ILE A 69 13.25 -6.13 -6.23
N ARG A 70 12.76 -5.74 -5.06
CA ARG A 70 13.26 -4.60 -4.26
C ARG A 70 13.44 -3.29 -5.03
N VAL A 71 12.57 -3.02 -5.99
CA VAL A 71 12.58 -1.77 -6.77
C VAL A 71 11.40 -0.91 -6.36
N ALA A 72 11.70 0.33 -5.99
CA ALA A 72 10.75 1.40 -5.75
C ALA A 72 11.05 2.58 -6.68
N TYR A 73 10.10 3.47 -6.84
CA TYR A 73 10.25 4.69 -7.63
C TYR A 73 9.60 5.88 -6.93
N LEU A 74 10.13 7.06 -7.22
CA LEU A 74 9.63 8.33 -6.73
C LEU A 74 9.14 9.19 -7.89
N ILE A 75 7.99 9.84 -7.70
CA ILE A 75 7.57 10.95 -8.55
C ILE A 75 7.65 12.21 -7.69
N LEU A 76 8.60 13.07 -8.03
CA LEU A 76 8.87 14.29 -7.30
C LEU A 76 8.19 15.48 -7.97
N PRO A 77 7.66 16.44 -7.19
CA PRO A 77 7.31 17.76 -7.69
C PRO A 77 8.49 18.39 -8.44
N PRO A 78 8.24 19.19 -9.50
CA PRO A 78 9.31 19.76 -10.33
C PRO A 78 10.38 20.53 -9.57
N GLU A 79 10.00 21.24 -8.51
CA GLU A 79 10.94 21.98 -7.67
C GLU A 79 11.85 21.06 -6.86
N LEU A 80 11.28 20.02 -6.26
CA LEU A 80 12.07 19.03 -5.53
C LEU A 80 12.93 18.18 -6.49
N LEU A 81 12.47 17.95 -7.71
CA LEU A 81 13.26 17.27 -8.73
C LEU A 81 14.53 18.05 -9.08
N LYS A 82 14.45 19.39 -9.18
CA LYS A 82 15.64 20.25 -9.36
C LYS A 82 16.63 20.09 -8.21
N VAL A 83 16.13 20.14 -6.98
CA VAL A 83 16.96 19.96 -5.77
C VAL A 83 17.58 18.57 -5.75
N TYR A 84 16.81 17.55 -6.12
CA TYR A 84 17.30 16.17 -6.20
C TYR A 84 18.46 16.05 -7.20
N HIS A 85 18.33 16.61 -8.39
CA HIS A 85 19.41 16.56 -9.39
C HIS A 85 20.68 17.28 -8.93
N VAL A 86 20.56 18.42 -8.25
CA VAL A 86 21.72 19.13 -7.71
C VAL A 86 22.42 18.34 -6.61
N LYS A 87 21.64 17.75 -5.69
CA LYS A 87 22.22 17.07 -4.52
C LYS A 87 22.62 15.62 -4.79
N PHE A 88 21.90 14.93 -5.63
CA PHE A 88 22.03 13.48 -5.82
C PHE A 88 22.28 13.06 -7.26
N GLY A 89 22.38 14.01 -8.21
CA GLY A 89 22.58 13.70 -9.62
C GLY A 89 23.88 12.94 -9.91
N HIS A 90 24.85 12.98 -9.01
CA HIS A 90 26.11 12.24 -9.10
C HIS A 90 26.11 10.94 -8.27
N ALA A 91 25.03 10.66 -7.53
CA ALA A 91 24.95 9.44 -6.74
C ALA A 91 24.75 8.23 -7.65
N ALA A 92 25.37 7.11 -7.32
CA ALA A 92 25.14 5.86 -8.02
C ALA A 92 23.67 5.41 -7.86
N ALA A 93 23.07 4.93 -8.95
CA ALA A 93 21.75 4.34 -8.89
C ALA A 93 21.77 3.07 -8.01
N THR A 94 20.83 2.96 -7.09
CA THR A 94 20.70 1.80 -6.19
C THR A 94 20.11 0.58 -6.89
N VAL A 95 19.44 0.77 -8.02
CA VAL A 95 18.86 -0.29 -8.85
C VAL A 95 19.77 -0.52 -10.06
N SER A 96 20.13 -1.77 -10.34
CA SER A 96 20.98 -2.12 -11.46
C SER A 96 20.34 -1.75 -12.80
N ARG A 97 21.17 -1.40 -13.81
CA ARG A 97 20.67 -1.09 -15.15
C ARG A 97 19.98 -2.29 -15.83
N PHE A 98 20.37 -3.52 -15.48
CA PHE A 98 19.71 -4.73 -15.96
C PHE A 98 18.28 -4.83 -15.46
N GLU A 99 18.06 -4.57 -14.19
CA GLU A 99 16.71 -4.56 -13.59
C GLU A 99 15.86 -3.45 -14.18
N GLN A 100 16.41 -2.24 -14.31
CA GLN A 100 15.71 -1.11 -14.92
C GLN A 100 15.31 -1.43 -16.37
N GLU A 101 16.21 -1.97 -17.20
CA GLU A 101 15.91 -2.31 -18.59
C GLU A 101 14.92 -3.49 -18.70
N THR A 102 15.04 -4.48 -17.81
CA THR A 102 14.07 -5.58 -17.73
C THR A 102 12.67 -5.07 -17.40
N LEU A 103 12.55 -4.20 -16.40
CA LEU A 103 11.29 -3.55 -16.04
C LEU A 103 10.75 -2.70 -17.18
N ARG A 104 11.60 -1.91 -17.82
CA ARG A 104 11.20 -1.09 -18.97
C ARG A 104 10.58 -1.94 -20.08
N ARG A 105 11.20 -3.06 -20.44
CA ARG A 105 10.66 -4.00 -21.46
C ARG A 105 9.37 -4.66 -20.99
N PHE A 106 9.31 -5.06 -19.73
CA PHE A 106 8.13 -5.69 -19.14
C PHE A 106 6.91 -4.75 -19.15
N LEU A 107 7.13 -3.47 -18.83
CA LEU A 107 6.11 -2.43 -18.90
C LEU A 107 5.71 -2.14 -20.36
N ALA A 108 6.68 -1.87 -21.23
CA ALA A 108 6.45 -1.46 -22.63
C ALA A 108 5.74 -2.53 -23.46
N SER A 109 5.99 -3.81 -23.19
CA SER A 109 5.34 -4.94 -23.90
C SER A 109 3.89 -5.19 -23.48
N GLY A 110 3.37 -4.47 -22.47
CA GLY A 110 2.07 -4.71 -21.86
C GLY A 110 2.00 -6.00 -21.04
N ALA A 111 3.12 -6.70 -20.84
CA ALA A 111 3.16 -7.93 -20.04
C ALA A 111 2.86 -7.64 -18.56
N TYR A 112 3.29 -6.51 -18.03
CA TYR A 112 2.96 -6.04 -16.70
C TYR A 112 1.45 -5.89 -16.50
N SER A 113 0.76 -5.22 -17.41
CA SER A 113 -0.71 -5.04 -17.33
C SER A 113 -1.46 -6.38 -17.38
N ARG A 114 -0.97 -7.34 -18.18
CA ARG A 114 -1.53 -8.70 -18.23
C ARG A 114 -1.27 -9.45 -16.93
N HIS A 115 -0.09 -9.27 -16.34
CA HIS A 115 0.27 -9.84 -15.04
C HIS A 115 -0.62 -9.29 -13.93
N LEU A 116 -0.80 -7.97 -13.83
CA LEU A 116 -1.66 -7.33 -12.84
C LEU A 116 -3.11 -7.84 -12.92
N ARG A 117 -3.68 -7.98 -14.12
CA ARG A 117 -5.03 -8.52 -14.28
C ARG A 117 -5.14 -9.96 -13.76
N ARG A 118 -4.16 -10.82 -14.06
CA ARG A 118 -4.14 -12.22 -13.57
C ARG A 118 -3.97 -12.28 -12.04
N ALA A 119 -3.02 -11.52 -11.52
CA ALA A 119 -2.78 -11.43 -10.08
C ALA A 119 -4.01 -10.89 -9.34
N GLY A 120 -4.62 -9.80 -9.83
CA GLY A 120 -5.82 -9.21 -9.25
C GLY A 120 -7.01 -10.19 -9.20
N ASN A 121 -7.23 -10.97 -10.27
CA ASN A 121 -8.26 -12.01 -10.28
C ASN A 121 -7.97 -13.15 -9.29
N LEU A 122 -6.70 -13.53 -9.13
CA LEU A 122 -6.30 -14.55 -8.16
C LEU A 122 -6.48 -14.06 -6.73
N TYR A 123 -6.01 -12.85 -6.43
CA TYR A 123 -6.14 -12.25 -5.10
C TYR A 123 -7.61 -12.00 -4.74
N ARG A 124 -8.44 -11.55 -5.68
CA ARG A 124 -9.88 -11.41 -5.46
C ARG A 124 -10.51 -12.72 -5.00
N ARG A 125 -10.28 -13.81 -5.73
CA ARG A 125 -10.81 -15.14 -5.36
C ARG A 125 -10.35 -15.60 -3.98
N ARG A 126 -9.06 -15.39 -3.67
CA ARG A 126 -8.51 -15.75 -2.36
C ARG A 126 -9.09 -14.90 -1.24
N ARG A 127 -9.25 -13.60 -1.48
CA ARG A 127 -9.89 -12.68 -0.55
C ARG A 127 -11.34 -13.09 -0.30
N ASP A 128 -12.12 -13.37 -1.36
CA ASP A 128 -13.51 -13.77 -1.24
C ASP A 128 -13.66 -15.06 -0.42
N ALA A 129 -12.81 -16.05 -0.67
CA ALA A 129 -12.77 -17.29 0.10
C ALA A 129 -12.40 -17.05 1.58
N LEU A 130 -11.43 -16.16 1.84
CA LEU A 130 -11.03 -15.81 3.21
C LEU A 130 -12.15 -15.08 3.95
N VAL A 131 -12.75 -14.06 3.33
CA VAL A 131 -13.86 -13.29 3.92
C VAL A 131 -15.03 -14.21 4.23
N GLY A 132 -15.44 -15.06 3.27
CA GLY A 132 -16.52 -16.01 3.50
C GLY A 132 -16.21 -17.02 4.62
N ALA A 133 -14.95 -17.45 4.76
CA ALA A 133 -14.55 -18.34 5.87
C ALA A 133 -14.55 -17.64 7.24
N LEU A 134 -14.44 -16.33 7.29
CA LEU A 134 -14.45 -15.53 8.51
C LEU A 134 -15.85 -15.02 8.89
N GLU A 135 -16.85 -15.16 8.01
CA GLU A 135 -18.23 -14.74 8.26
C GLU A 135 -18.81 -15.45 9.51
N GLY A 136 -19.47 -14.68 10.36
CA GLY A 136 -20.06 -15.15 11.61
C GLY A 136 -19.09 -15.28 12.79
N GLY A 137 -17.76 -15.18 12.58
CA GLY A 137 -16.77 -15.25 13.65
C GLY A 137 -16.43 -13.89 14.28
N GLY A 138 -16.51 -12.81 13.51
CA GLY A 138 -16.10 -11.47 13.92
C GLY A 138 -16.35 -10.43 12.85
N THR A 139 -15.65 -9.29 12.94
CA THR A 139 -15.79 -8.18 11.98
C THR A 139 -14.52 -8.01 11.17
N GLY A 140 -14.64 -8.09 9.84
CA GLY A 140 -13.56 -7.81 8.90
C GLY A 140 -13.60 -6.36 8.40
N SER A 141 -12.45 -5.71 8.27
CA SER A 141 -12.31 -4.42 7.61
C SER A 141 -11.12 -4.39 6.66
N GLY A 142 -11.14 -3.46 5.68
CA GLY A 142 -10.05 -3.32 4.72
C GLY A 142 -10.03 -4.37 3.60
N ALA A 143 -11.12 -5.12 3.41
CA ALA A 143 -11.18 -6.17 2.38
C ALA A 143 -11.44 -5.64 0.95
N ASP A 144 -11.68 -4.33 0.78
CA ASP A 144 -12.07 -3.74 -0.51
C ASP A 144 -10.90 -3.53 -1.47
N ALA A 145 -9.70 -3.41 -0.92
CA ALA A 145 -8.47 -3.17 -1.68
C ALA A 145 -7.24 -3.68 -0.93
N GLY A 146 -6.11 -3.77 -1.64
CA GLY A 146 -4.83 -4.17 -1.06
C GLY A 146 -4.68 -5.68 -0.85
N LEU A 147 -3.65 -6.05 -0.12
CA LEU A 147 -3.24 -7.44 0.09
C LEU A 147 -3.39 -7.91 1.54
N HIS A 148 -4.06 -7.16 2.39
CA HIS A 148 -4.32 -7.48 3.79
C HIS A 148 -5.71 -7.00 4.21
N LEU A 149 -6.21 -7.57 5.25
CA LEU A 149 -7.43 -7.15 5.93
C LEU A 149 -7.19 -7.19 7.44
N LEU A 150 -7.96 -6.39 8.17
CA LEU A 150 -8.02 -6.44 9.62
C LEU A 150 -9.25 -7.25 10.03
N PHE A 151 -9.08 -8.20 10.95
CA PHE A 151 -10.17 -9.00 11.48
C PHE A 151 -10.23 -8.83 13.01
N THR A 152 -11.38 -8.43 13.51
CA THR A 152 -11.63 -8.22 14.94
C THR A 152 -12.54 -9.32 15.47
N LEU A 153 -12.12 -9.98 16.53
CA LEU A 153 -12.88 -11.02 17.22
C LEU A 153 -13.25 -10.53 18.64
N PRO A 154 -14.49 -10.08 18.87
CA PRO A 154 -14.89 -9.55 20.17
C PRO A 154 -14.72 -10.56 21.31
N GLY A 155 -14.24 -10.09 22.46
CA GLY A 155 -14.09 -10.92 23.66
C GLY A 155 -12.92 -11.90 23.62
N ARG A 156 -11.96 -11.69 22.73
CA ARG A 156 -10.71 -12.48 22.66
C ARG A 156 -9.51 -11.56 22.79
N GLU A 157 -8.49 -12.04 23.48
CA GLU A 157 -7.18 -11.39 23.56
C GLU A 157 -6.39 -11.62 22.26
N GLU A 158 -5.76 -10.58 21.73
CA GLU A 158 -4.98 -10.64 20.51
C GLU A 158 -3.89 -11.71 20.55
N GLN A 159 -3.15 -11.78 21.67
CA GLN A 159 -2.06 -12.72 21.83
C GLN A 159 -2.53 -14.19 21.80
N ASP A 160 -3.72 -14.48 22.41
CA ASP A 160 -4.33 -15.82 22.32
C ASP A 160 -4.72 -16.18 20.89
N LEU A 161 -5.29 -15.21 20.14
CA LEU A 161 -5.65 -15.41 18.73
C LEU A 161 -4.43 -15.71 17.88
N VAL A 162 -3.34 -14.96 18.03
CA VAL A 162 -2.07 -15.18 17.32
C VAL A 162 -1.50 -16.55 17.65
N ALA A 163 -1.47 -16.94 18.94
CA ALA A 163 -0.96 -18.24 19.37
C ALA A 163 -1.80 -19.41 18.83
N ARG A 164 -3.13 -19.28 18.83
CA ARG A 164 -4.04 -20.31 18.29
C ARG A 164 -3.90 -20.45 16.79
N ALA A 165 -3.82 -19.33 16.05
CA ALA A 165 -3.57 -19.35 14.62
C ALA A 165 -2.25 -20.06 14.29
N ALA A 166 -1.17 -19.77 15.04
CA ALA A 166 0.11 -20.42 14.86
C ALA A 166 0.06 -21.93 15.10
N ARG A 167 -0.65 -22.39 16.14
CA ARG A 167 -0.89 -23.83 16.39
C ARG A 167 -1.64 -24.51 15.22
N ALA A 168 -2.57 -23.76 14.61
CA ALA A 168 -3.30 -24.20 13.42
C ALA A 168 -2.52 -24.04 12.11
N ARG A 169 -1.24 -23.64 12.18
CA ARG A 169 -0.33 -23.37 11.04
C ARG A 169 -0.76 -22.18 10.17
N TYR A 170 -1.50 -21.23 10.72
CA TYR A 170 -1.77 -19.94 10.09
C TYR A 170 -0.86 -18.87 10.68
N ARG A 171 -0.31 -18.02 9.81
CA ARG A 171 0.46 -16.86 10.24
C ARG A 171 -0.45 -15.62 10.18
N VAL A 172 -0.78 -15.10 11.35
CA VAL A 172 -1.44 -13.80 11.52
C VAL A 172 -0.54 -12.87 12.33
N ARG A 173 -0.80 -11.58 12.28
CA ARG A 173 -0.08 -10.59 13.08
C ARG A 173 -1.08 -9.83 13.92
N GLY A 174 -0.71 -9.55 15.15
CA GLY A 174 -1.48 -8.69 16.02
C GLY A 174 -1.31 -7.22 15.65
N LEU A 175 -2.33 -6.42 15.89
CA LEU A 175 -2.28 -4.98 15.67
C LEU A 175 -1.31 -4.29 16.64
N GLU A 176 -1.12 -4.83 17.83
CA GLU A 176 -0.16 -4.34 18.83
C GLU A 176 1.28 -4.30 18.32
N GLU A 177 1.66 -5.17 17.38
CA GLU A 177 2.99 -5.14 16.75
C GLU A 177 3.28 -3.81 16.04
N TYR A 178 2.25 -3.07 15.67
CA TYR A 178 2.33 -1.79 14.95
C TYR A 178 2.11 -0.57 15.84
N CYS A 179 1.83 -0.77 17.13
CA CYS A 179 1.58 0.30 18.09
C CYS A 179 2.84 0.63 18.88
N LEU A 180 3.20 1.91 18.94
CA LEU A 180 4.40 2.35 19.66
C LEU A 180 4.16 2.60 21.16
N ARG A 181 2.92 2.78 21.61
CA ARG A 181 2.62 3.28 22.97
C ARG A 181 1.48 2.60 23.73
N GLU A 182 0.59 1.88 23.07
CA GLU A 182 -0.56 1.24 23.74
C GLU A 182 -0.44 -0.27 23.64
N LYS A 183 -0.53 -0.91 24.81
CA LYS A 183 -0.73 -2.34 24.95
C LYS A 183 -2.16 -2.56 25.42
N GLY A 184 -2.87 -3.54 24.87
CA GLY A 184 -4.22 -3.87 25.30
C GLY A 184 -5.32 -3.34 24.36
N LEU A 185 -5.06 -3.30 23.07
CA LEU A 185 -6.13 -3.12 22.09
C LEU A 185 -7.08 -4.33 22.15
N PRO A 186 -8.42 -4.10 22.12
CA PRO A 186 -9.38 -5.20 22.09
C PRO A 186 -9.10 -6.08 20.88
N GLY A 187 -9.15 -7.41 21.06
CA GLY A 187 -8.72 -8.47 20.12
C GLY A 187 -8.99 -8.17 18.65
N THR A 188 -8.03 -7.53 18.00
CA THR A 188 -8.01 -7.12 16.59
C THR A 188 -7.09 -8.02 15.77
#